data_1f61eb7ba01b2c10d60510a5b45940a0
#
_entry.id   1f61eb7ba01b2c10d60510a5b45940a0
#
_cell.length_a   1.000
_cell.length_b   1.000
_cell.length_c   1.000
_cell.angle_alpha   90.00
_cell.angle_beta   90.00
_cell.angle_gamma   90.00
#
_symmetry.space_group_name_H-M   'P 1'
#
loop_
_entity.id
_entity.type
_entity.pdbx_description
1 polymer ?
#
loop_
_entity_poly.entity_id
_entity_poly.type
_entity_poly.pdbx_seq_one_letter_code
_entity_poly.pdbx_strand_id
1 'polypeptide(L)'
;MTDDDAFTTPVYDDSDADRTHIDDKTVAVLGYGSQGHAQAQNLDDSGIDVVVGLRKGSSSRTEAEADGLRVATPKNAVAEADITVMLVPDTVQPDVYDAVKDGLEEGDTLQFAHGFNIHYGQIEPPEGVDVTMVAPKSPGHLVRRTYKRGEGTPGLIALEQDATGEAKSEALAYAQAIGCARAGVIETSFQEEVETDLFGEQAVLCGGVTEMVKAGFETLVDAGYAPEMAYFECLNELKLIVDLMYEGGNMGMWNSVSDTAEYGGLTRGEEVIDREG
;
A
#
# COMPACT_ATOMS: atom_id res chain seq x y z
N MET A 1 -24.29 -3.88 17.15
CA MET A 1 -23.38 -4.80 16.47
C MET A 1 -23.63 -6.17 17.09
N THR A 2 -24.11 -7.13 16.33
CA THR A 2 -24.29 -8.51 16.76
C THR A 2 -22.96 -9.23 16.53
N ASP A 3 -22.67 -10.30 17.28
CA ASP A 3 -21.43 -11.11 17.18
C ASP A 3 -21.14 -11.71 15.77
N ASP A 4 -21.96 -11.40 14.78
CA ASP A 4 -21.82 -11.85 13.37
C ASP A 4 -20.99 -10.88 12.48
N ASP A 5 -20.52 -9.73 13.02
CA ASP A 5 -19.72 -8.75 12.28
C ASP A 5 -18.19 -8.91 12.51
N ALA A 6 -17.73 -10.08 12.97
CA ALA A 6 -16.30 -10.35 13.12
C ALA A 6 -15.64 -10.51 11.75
N PHE A 7 -14.46 -9.92 11.59
CA PHE A 7 -13.61 -10.19 10.42
C PHE A 7 -13.37 -11.69 10.26
N THR A 8 -13.42 -12.19 9.03
CA THR A 8 -13.15 -13.61 8.73
C THR A 8 -11.66 -13.93 8.71
N THR A 9 -10.81 -12.92 8.67
CA THR A 9 -9.35 -13.04 8.72
C THR A 9 -8.79 -12.42 10.00
N PRO A 10 -7.60 -12.87 10.48
CA PRO A 10 -6.96 -12.27 11.65
C PRO A 10 -6.65 -10.79 11.42
N VAL A 11 -6.89 -9.98 12.46
CA VAL A 11 -6.54 -8.56 12.51
C VAL A 11 -5.69 -8.33 13.74
N TYR A 12 -4.57 -7.67 13.56
CA TYR A 12 -3.56 -7.40 14.59
C TYR A 12 -3.46 -5.90 14.87
N ASP A 13 -3.11 -5.55 16.09
CA ASP A 13 -2.82 -4.17 16.52
C ASP A 13 -1.43 -4.04 17.17
N ASP A 14 -1.12 -2.85 17.70
CA ASP A 14 0.17 -2.58 18.36
C ASP A 14 0.49 -3.55 19.52
N SER A 15 -0.51 -4.16 20.15
CA SER A 15 -0.31 -5.10 21.27
C SER A 15 0.07 -6.51 20.83
N ASP A 16 -0.15 -6.84 19.54
CA ASP A 16 0.19 -8.13 18.96
C ASP A 16 1.62 -8.18 18.40
N ALA A 17 2.26 -7.02 18.21
CA ALA A 17 3.59 -6.90 17.65
C ALA A 17 4.66 -6.81 18.75
N ASP A 18 5.76 -7.53 18.57
CA ASP A 18 6.93 -7.46 19.42
C ASP A 18 8.14 -6.87 18.65
N ARG A 19 8.51 -5.65 19.00
CA ARG A 19 9.60 -4.91 18.37
C ARG A 19 10.96 -5.60 18.49
N THR A 20 11.15 -6.52 19.44
CA THR A 20 12.42 -7.26 19.59
C THR A 20 12.80 -8.08 18.35
N HIS A 21 11.82 -8.38 17.48
CA HIS A 21 12.07 -9.06 16.21
C HIS A 21 12.72 -8.18 15.12
N ILE A 22 12.76 -6.83 15.32
CA ILE A 22 13.31 -5.90 14.33
C ILE A 22 14.29 -4.86 14.94
N ASP A 23 14.26 -4.59 16.24
CA ASP A 23 15.01 -3.47 16.87
C ASP A 23 16.53 -3.56 16.68
N ASP A 24 17.10 -4.75 16.60
CA ASP A 24 18.54 -4.97 16.40
C ASP A 24 18.91 -5.27 14.94
N LYS A 25 17.94 -5.15 13.99
CA LYS A 25 18.16 -5.46 12.58
C LYS A 25 18.44 -4.21 11.74
N THR A 26 19.23 -4.41 10.68
CA THR A 26 19.42 -3.41 9.62
C THR A 26 18.42 -3.64 8.50
N VAL A 27 17.70 -2.61 8.09
CA VAL A 27 16.71 -2.64 7.02
C VAL A 27 17.21 -1.91 5.78
N ALA A 28 17.39 -2.62 4.67
CA ALA A 28 17.66 -2.03 3.37
C ALA A 28 16.35 -1.70 2.64
N VAL A 29 16.08 -0.43 2.37
CA VAL A 29 14.94 0.02 1.57
C VAL A 29 15.40 0.27 0.13
N LEU A 30 15.05 -0.61 -0.80
CA LEU A 30 15.40 -0.49 -2.21
C LEU A 30 14.36 0.38 -2.94
N GLY A 31 14.73 1.61 -3.26
CA GLY A 31 13.86 2.63 -3.84
C GLY A 31 13.46 3.72 -2.85
N TYR A 32 13.22 4.94 -3.36
CA TYR A 32 12.79 6.10 -2.57
C TYR A 32 11.69 6.87 -3.30
N GLY A 33 10.68 6.10 -3.74
CA GLY A 33 9.43 6.59 -4.33
C GLY A 33 8.37 6.81 -3.25
N SER A 34 7.10 6.72 -3.63
CA SER A 34 5.96 6.97 -2.72
C SER A 34 6.03 6.16 -1.43
N GLN A 35 6.17 4.84 -1.52
CA GLN A 35 6.27 3.99 -0.33
C GLN A 35 7.67 4.07 0.30
N GLY A 36 8.73 4.01 -0.51
CA GLY A 36 10.11 3.96 -0.01
C GLY A 36 10.46 5.14 0.89
N HIS A 37 10.11 6.36 0.49
CA HIS A 37 10.36 7.54 1.30
C HIS A 37 9.59 7.53 2.63
N ALA A 38 8.35 7.06 2.61
CA ALA A 38 7.52 7.03 3.82
C ALA A 38 7.96 5.95 4.80
N GLN A 39 8.18 4.72 4.30
CA GLN A 39 8.56 3.60 5.15
C GLN A 39 9.97 3.78 5.72
N ALA A 40 10.95 4.21 4.90
CA ALA A 40 12.31 4.44 5.38
C ALA A 40 12.36 5.48 6.50
N GLN A 41 11.66 6.61 6.35
CA GLN A 41 11.61 7.64 7.40
C GLN A 41 10.84 7.19 8.65
N ASN A 42 9.77 6.38 8.50
CA ASN A 42 9.02 5.88 9.65
C ASN A 42 9.84 4.86 10.45
N LEU A 43 10.60 4.01 9.77
CA LEU A 43 11.54 3.06 10.39
C LEU A 43 12.64 3.81 11.16
N ASP A 44 13.28 4.80 10.55
CA ASP A 44 14.32 5.63 11.17
C ASP A 44 13.78 6.39 12.39
N ASP A 45 12.62 7.04 12.27
CA ASP A 45 11.93 7.71 13.40
C ASP A 45 11.53 6.70 14.51
N SER A 46 11.39 5.42 14.19
CA SER A 46 11.13 4.33 15.14
C SER A 46 12.41 3.75 15.76
N GLY A 47 13.58 4.24 15.36
CA GLY A 47 14.88 3.83 15.88
C GLY A 47 15.51 2.60 15.22
N ILE A 48 14.98 2.16 14.07
CA ILE A 48 15.56 1.07 13.27
C ILE A 48 16.74 1.58 12.46
N ASP A 49 17.80 0.79 12.32
CA ASP A 49 18.91 1.09 11.42
C ASP A 49 18.49 0.90 9.96
N VAL A 50 18.44 2.01 9.21
CA VAL A 50 17.95 2.02 7.82
C VAL A 50 19.06 2.41 6.86
N VAL A 51 19.15 1.69 5.74
CA VAL A 51 19.97 2.06 4.59
C VAL A 51 19.10 2.09 3.33
N VAL A 52 19.11 3.23 2.62
CA VAL A 52 18.35 3.37 1.37
C VAL A 52 19.23 2.94 0.19
N GLY A 53 18.82 1.90 -0.52
CA GLY A 53 19.52 1.36 -1.68
C GLY A 53 19.10 2.07 -2.97
N LEU A 54 19.95 2.94 -3.53
CA LEU A 54 19.66 3.70 -4.75
C LEU A 54 20.81 3.59 -5.76
N ARG A 55 20.46 3.43 -7.04
CA ARG A 55 21.43 3.41 -8.13
C ARG A 55 22.24 4.72 -8.20
N LYS A 56 23.48 4.63 -8.67
CA LYS A 56 24.29 5.82 -8.91
C LYS A 56 23.57 6.75 -9.90
N GLY A 57 23.49 8.04 -9.56
CA GLY A 57 22.82 9.05 -10.38
C GLY A 57 21.28 9.10 -10.24
N SER A 58 20.70 8.37 -9.29
CA SER A 58 19.29 8.57 -8.92
C SER A 58 19.08 9.97 -8.34
N SER A 59 18.03 10.66 -8.81
CA SER A 59 17.65 11.98 -8.26
C SER A 59 17.23 11.90 -6.79
N SER A 60 16.65 10.77 -6.38
CA SER A 60 16.18 10.54 -5.01
C SER A 60 17.31 10.40 -3.97
N ARG A 61 18.59 10.26 -4.39
CA ARG A 61 19.71 10.20 -3.45
C ARG A 61 19.82 11.47 -2.61
N THR A 62 19.76 12.63 -3.27
CA THR A 62 19.85 13.93 -2.60
C THR A 62 18.68 14.14 -1.62
N GLU A 63 17.51 13.65 -1.98
CA GLU A 63 16.32 13.73 -1.13
C GLU A 63 16.48 12.85 0.12
N ALA A 64 16.83 11.57 -0.05
CA ALA A 64 17.04 10.64 1.07
C ALA A 64 18.16 11.10 2.02
N GLU A 65 19.27 11.64 1.46
CA GLU A 65 20.37 12.22 2.25
C GLU A 65 19.92 13.50 3.01
N ALA A 66 19.05 14.33 2.39
CA ALA A 66 18.50 15.54 3.03
C ALA A 66 17.52 15.18 4.15
N ASP A 67 16.81 14.05 4.04
CA ASP A 67 15.95 13.50 5.08
C ASP A 67 16.74 12.82 6.23
N GLY A 68 18.07 12.79 6.14
CA GLY A 68 18.98 12.28 7.18
C GLY A 68 19.31 10.81 7.05
N LEU A 69 18.83 10.14 6.00
CA LEU A 69 18.99 8.70 5.83
C LEU A 69 20.35 8.35 5.21
N ARG A 70 20.89 7.20 5.60
CA ARG A 70 22.08 6.59 5.02
C ARG A 70 21.74 6.04 3.63
N VAL A 71 22.56 6.36 2.61
CA VAL A 71 22.32 5.96 1.23
C VAL A 71 23.49 5.19 0.64
N ALA A 72 23.22 3.97 0.15
CA ALA A 72 24.18 3.09 -0.50
C ALA A 72 23.77 2.74 -1.94
N THR A 73 24.57 1.96 -2.65
CA THR A 73 24.10 1.26 -3.86
C THR A 73 23.20 0.08 -3.45
N PRO A 74 22.23 -0.37 -4.30
CA PRO A 74 21.38 -1.49 -3.91
C PRO A 74 22.17 -2.72 -3.45
N LYS A 75 23.23 -3.09 -4.16
CA LYS A 75 24.09 -4.22 -3.79
C LYS A 75 24.76 -4.06 -2.42
N ASN A 76 25.21 -2.85 -2.09
CA ASN A 76 25.85 -2.60 -0.80
C ASN A 76 24.81 -2.53 0.33
N ALA A 77 23.63 -1.99 0.05
CA ALA A 77 22.55 -1.94 1.03
C ALA A 77 22.09 -3.35 1.43
N VAL A 78 21.87 -4.23 0.45
CA VAL A 78 21.48 -5.62 0.72
C VAL A 78 22.57 -6.38 1.48
N ALA A 79 23.85 -6.21 1.13
CA ALA A 79 24.96 -6.92 1.76
C ALA A 79 25.20 -6.55 3.25
N GLU A 80 24.57 -5.51 3.77
CA GLU A 80 24.67 -5.09 5.16
C GLU A 80 23.34 -5.20 5.94
N ALA A 81 22.29 -5.74 5.29
CA ALA A 81 20.93 -5.74 5.84
C ALA A 81 20.45 -7.15 6.17
N ASP A 82 19.71 -7.25 7.26
CA ASP A 82 18.96 -8.45 7.64
C ASP A 82 17.58 -8.52 6.95
N ILE A 83 17.02 -7.35 6.63
CA ILE A 83 15.72 -7.22 5.94
C ILE A 83 15.90 -6.35 4.70
N THR A 84 15.60 -6.88 3.54
CA THR A 84 15.58 -6.14 2.26
C THR A 84 14.17 -5.89 1.81
N VAL A 85 13.77 -4.60 1.74
CA VAL A 85 12.42 -4.19 1.33
C VAL A 85 12.45 -3.68 -0.10
N MET A 86 11.72 -4.36 -0.99
CA MET A 86 11.68 -4.06 -2.42
C MET A 86 10.59 -3.02 -2.73
N LEU A 87 10.96 -1.74 -2.79
CA LEU A 87 10.02 -0.61 -3.01
C LEU A 87 10.33 0.18 -4.29
N VAL A 88 10.99 -0.45 -5.25
CA VAL A 88 11.06 0.03 -6.64
C VAL A 88 9.80 -0.40 -7.39
N PRO A 89 9.44 0.25 -8.53
CA PRO A 89 8.30 -0.16 -9.35
C PRO A 89 8.38 -1.63 -9.78
N ASP A 90 7.24 -2.33 -9.84
CA ASP A 90 7.14 -3.77 -10.14
C ASP A 90 7.85 -4.16 -11.43
N THR A 91 7.77 -3.29 -12.45
CA THR A 91 8.41 -3.52 -13.76
C THR A 91 9.93 -3.54 -13.74
N VAL A 92 10.57 -3.05 -12.67
CA VAL A 92 12.04 -3.05 -12.53
C VAL A 92 12.51 -3.92 -11.36
N GLN A 93 11.61 -4.46 -10.55
CA GLN A 93 11.97 -5.31 -9.42
C GLN A 93 12.78 -6.54 -9.84
N PRO A 94 12.42 -7.28 -10.92
CA PRO A 94 13.21 -8.44 -11.32
C PRO A 94 14.68 -8.11 -11.66
N ASP A 95 14.91 -7.01 -12.38
CA ASP A 95 16.27 -6.56 -12.72
C ASP A 95 17.06 -6.15 -11.46
N VAL A 96 16.40 -5.47 -10.51
CA VAL A 96 17.02 -5.08 -9.24
C VAL A 96 17.31 -6.30 -8.40
N TYR A 97 16.38 -7.24 -8.28
CA TYR A 97 16.56 -8.49 -7.58
C TYR A 97 17.75 -9.30 -8.13
N ASP A 98 17.82 -9.48 -9.44
CA ASP A 98 18.94 -10.18 -10.10
C ASP A 98 20.30 -9.53 -9.82
N ALA A 99 20.33 -8.21 -9.66
CA ALA A 99 21.56 -7.48 -9.35
C ALA A 99 22.00 -7.61 -7.88
N VAL A 100 21.10 -7.97 -6.96
CA VAL A 100 21.36 -7.96 -5.51
C VAL A 100 21.21 -9.33 -4.84
N LYS A 101 20.56 -10.30 -5.45
CA LYS A 101 20.21 -11.61 -4.85
C LYS A 101 21.38 -12.37 -4.25
N ASP A 102 22.60 -12.21 -4.80
CA ASP A 102 23.82 -12.82 -4.27
C ASP A 102 24.26 -12.22 -2.91
N GLY A 103 23.65 -11.13 -2.47
CA GLY A 103 23.88 -10.52 -1.18
C GLY A 103 22.89 -10.94 -0.11
N LEU A 104 21.85 -11.71 -0.46
CA LEU A 104 20.93 -12.30 0.51
C LEU A 104 21.55 -13.54 1.12
N GLU A 105 21.54 -13.61 2.45
CA GLU A 105 22.09 -14.72 3.22
C GLU A 105 20.97 -15.59 3.81
N GLU A 106 21.30 -16.78 4.30
CA GLU A 106 20.35 -17.66 5.00
C GLU A 106 19.87 -16.99 6.29
N GLY A 107 18.57 -16.87 6.46
CA GLY A 107 17.93 -16.19 7.59
C GLY A 107 17.58 -14.72 7.34
N ASP A 108 17.97 -14.15 6.20
CA ASP A 108 17.51 -12.82 5.80
C ASP A 108 16.02 -12.82 5.40
N THR A 109 15.45 -11.63 5.36
CA THR A 109 14.10 -11.42 4.85
C THR A 109 14.08 -10.59 3.58
N LEU A 110 13.40 -11.08 2.55
CA LEU A 110 13.04 -10.32 1.37
C LEU A 110 11.56 -9.90 1.48
N GLN A 111 11.32 -8.60 1.67
CA GLN A 111 9.99 -8.05 1.93
C GLN A 111 9.50 -7.19 0.77
N PHE A 112 8.19 -7.25 0.53
CA PHE A 112 7.49 -6.49 -0.50
C PHE A 112 6.38 -5.62 0.11
N ALA A 113 5.90 -4.62 -0.64
CA ALA A 113 4.68 -3.87 -0.32
C ALA A 113 3.54 -4.17 -1.31
N HIS A 114 3.79 -4.99 -2.32
CA HIS A 114 2.84 -5.57 -3.27
C HIS A 114 3.42 -6.88 -3.81
N GLY A 115 2.59 -7.91 -3.89
CA GLY A 115 3.05 -9.27 -4.13
C GLY A 115 3.26 -9.67 -5.60
N PHE A 116 3.11 -8.76 -6.57
CA PHE A 116 3.05 -9.05 -8.01
C PHE A 116 4.17 -9.98 -8.51
N ASN A 117 5.42 -9.62 -8.26
CA ASN A 117 6.56 -10.35 -8.82
C ASN A 117 6.78 -11.73 -8.19
N ILE A 118 6.35 -11.93 -6.97
CA ILE A 118 6.35 -13.23 -6.29
C ILE A 118 5.18 -14.07 -6.81
N HIS A 119 3.96 -13.55 -6.76
CA HIS A 119 2.74 -14.27 -7.19
C HIS A 119 2.82 -14.76 -8.65
N TYR A 120 3.37 -13.93 -9.54
CA TYR A 120 3.52 -14.30 -10.96
C TYR A 120 4.88 -14.92 -11.31
N GLY A 121 5.69 -15.33 -10.31
CA GLY A 121 6.95 -16.06 -10.51
C GLY A 121 8.02 -15.29 -11.30
N GLN A 122 8.02 -13.94 -11.21
CA GLN A 122 9.06 -13.11 -11.82
C GLN A 122 10.30 -13.00 -10.93
N ILE A 123 10.15 -13.25 -9.64
CA ILE A 123 11.20 -13.33 -8.64
C ILE A 123 11.04 -14.66 -7.91
N GLU A 124 12.12 -15.43 -7.86
CA GLU A 124 12.20 -16.70 -7.12
C GLU A 124 13.28 -16.57 -6.03
N PRO A 125 12.90 -16.29 -4.77
CA PRO A 125 13.83 -16.16 -3.66
C PRO A 125 14.50 -17.50 -3.29
N PRO A 126 15.71 -17.49 -2.67
CA PRO A 126 16.35 -18.69 -2.16
C PRO A 126 15.52 -19.35 -1.04
N GLU A 127 15.62 -20.69 -0.90
CA GLU A 127 14.87 -21.46 0.11
C GLU A 127 15.17 -21.05 1.56
N GLY A 128 16.36 -20.49 1.84
CA GLY A 128 16.79 -20.08 3.18
C GLY A 128 16.41 -18.66 3.59
N VAL A 129 15.65 -17.94 2.75
CA VAL A 129 15.27 -16.53 2.98
C VAL A 129 13.77 -16.46 3.30
N ASP A 130 13.39 -15.66 4.30
CA ASP A 130 11.98 -15.37 4.55
C ASP A 130 11.43 -14.46 3.44
N VAL A 131 10.20 -14.71 3.01
CA VAL A 131 9.51 -13.88 2.00
C VAL A 131 8.20 -13.37 2.56
N THR A 132 8.18 -12.07 2.81
CA THR A 132 7.06 -11.40 3.47
C THR A 132 6.51 -10.24 2.65
N MET A 133 5.30 -9.82 2.98
CA MET A 133 4.72 -8.60 2.47
C MET A 133 4.16 -7.78 3.63
N VAL A 134 4.48 -6.48 3.64
CA VAL A 134 3.80 -5.49 4.48
C VAL A 134 3.33 -4.36 3.58
N ALA A 135 2.02 -4.30 3.35
CA ALA A 135 1.39 -3.41 2.39
C ALA A 135 0.49 -2.37 3.07
N PRO A 136 0.98 -1.14 3.35
CA PRO A 136 0.13 -0.05 3.83
C PRO A 136 -0.94 0.30 2.78
N LYS A 137 -2.22 0.31 3.17
CA LYS A 137 -3.34 0.61 2.25
C LYS A 137 -3.59 2.13 2.17
N SER A 138 -2.54 2.87 1.81
CA SER A 138 -2.57 4.31 1.54
C SER A 138 -1.35 4.73 0.71
N PRO A 139 -1.46 5.81 -0.08
CA PRO A 139 -0.31 6.42 -0.72
C PRO A 139 0.76 6.82 0.30
N GLY A 140 2.04 6.70 -0.05
CA GLY A 140 3.15 6.89 0.89
C GLY A 140 3.14 8.23 1.64
N HIS A 141 2.77 9.34 0.98
CA HIS A 141 2.68 10.64 1.65
C HIS A 141 1.61 10.67 2.76
N LEU A 142 0.55 9.86 2.67
CA LEU A 142 -0.43 9.68 3.74
C LEU A 142 0.13 8.80 4.85
N VAL A 143 0.79 7.67 4.50
CA VAL A 143 1.48 6.81 5.47
C VAL A 143 2.43 7.63 6.35
N ARG A 144 3.27 8.50 5.73
CA ARG A 144 4.17 9.38 6.47
C ARG A 144 3.44 10.41 7.32
N ARG A 145 2.41 11.05 6.76
CA ARG A 145 1.67 12.11 7.44
C ARG A 145 0.90 11.61 8.66
N THR A 146 0.22 10.48 8.57
CA THR A 146 -0.52 9.88 9.68
C THR A 146 0.44 9.40 10.76
N TYR A 147 1.55 8.76 10.38
CA TYR A 147 2.60 8.37 11.32
C TYR A 147 3.09 9.55 12.16
N LYS A 148 3.42 10.69 11.53
CA LYS A 148 3.89 11.90 12.22
C LYS A 148 2.86 12.52 13.17
N ARG A 149 1.58 12.18 13.01
CA ARG A 149 0.49 12.60 13.91
C ARG A 149 0.28 11.62 15.07
N GLY A 150 1.03 10.52 15.13
CA GLY A 150 0.79 9.43 16.06
C GLY A 150 -0.39 8.55 15.71
N GLU A 151 -0.94 8.75 14.52
CA GLU A 151 -1.99 7.94 13.90
C GLU A 151 -1.36 6.81 13.07
N GLY A 152 -2.17 5.92 12.49
CA GLY A 152 -1.75 4.89 11.56
C GLY A 152 -2.56 4.89 10.27
N THR A 153 -2.11 4.11 9.31
CA THR A 153 -2.87 3.68 8.14
C THR A 153 -3.01 2.17 8.18
N PRO A 154 -4.19 1.60 7.93
CA PRO A 154 -4.33 0.15 7.88
C PRO A 154 -3.32 -0.48 6.93
N GLY A 155 -2.85 -1.67 7.27
CA GLY A 155 -1.92 -2.43 6.45
C GLY A 155 -2.33 -3.89 6.30
N LEU A 156 -1.73 -4.55 5.32
CA LEU A 156 -1.83 -6.00 5.17
C LEU A 156 -0.47 -6.62 5.47
N ILE A 157 -0.47 -7.85 6.01
CA ILE A 157 0.70 -8.72 6.04
C ILE A 157 0.39 -10.03 5.33
N ALA A 158 1.40 -10.57 4.66
CA ALA A 158 1.34 -11.91 4.08
C ALA A 158 2.72 -12.58 4.14
N LEU A 159 2.71 -13.90 4.18
CA LEU A 159 3.90 -14.74 4.14
C LEU A 159 3.83 -15.65 2.93
N GLU A 160 4.87 -15.65 2.10
CA GLU A 160 5.05 -16.63 1.03
C GLU A 160 6.00 -17.73 1.46
N GLN A 161 7.08 -17.37 2.20
CA GLN A 161 8.09 -18.29 2.69
C GLN A 161 8.47 -17.91 4.13
N ASP A 162 8.49 -18.91 5.01
CA ASP A 162 8.89 -18.79 6.40
C ASP A 162 10.04 -19.80 6.66
N ALA A 163 11.24 -19.42 6.28
CA ALA A 163 12.42 -20.26 6.39
C ALA A 163 12.97 -20.31 7.81
N THR A 164 12.83 -19.20 8.57
CA THR A 164 13.32 -19.06 9.94
C THR A 164 12.33 -19.53 11.00
N GLY A 165 11.02 -19.54 10.70
CA GLY A 165 9.94 -19.71 11.66
C GLY A 165 9.53 -18.42 12.39
N GLU A 166 10.14 -17.28 12.05
CA GLU A 166 9.93 -15.98 12.69
C GLU A 166 9.35 -14.92 11.73
N ALA A 167 9.15 -15.27 10.45
CA ALA A 167 8.74 -14.34 9.39
C ALA A 167 7.48 -13.52 9.73
N LYS A 168 6.50 -14.14 10.40
CA LYS A 168 5.28 -13.45 10.82
C LYS A 168 5.52 -12.42 11.91
N SER A 169 6.29 -12.79 12.93
CA SER A 169 6.61 -11.91 14.06
C SER A 169 7.40 -10.69 13.58
N GLU A 170 8.33 -10.90 12.64
CA GLU A 170 9.11 -9.84 12.03
C GLU A 170 8.24 -8.92 11.16
N ALA A 171 7.35 -9.47 10.32
CA ALA A 171 6.42 -8.67 9.50
C ALA A 171 5.48 -7.81 10.35
N LEU A 172 4.99 -8.33 11.49
CA LEU A 172 4.18 -7.57 12.45
C LEU A 172 4.99 -6.46 13.13
N ALA A 173 6.22 -6.76 13.55
CA ALA A 173 7.12 -5.77 14.14
C ALA A 173 7.47 -4.65 13.13
N TYR A 174 7.69 -5.01 11.87
CA TYR A 174 7.88 -4.04 10.79
C TYR A 174 6.64 -3.17 10.57
N ALA A 175 5.44 -3.79 10.49
CA ALA A 175 4.17 -3.07 10.34
C ALA A 175 3.93 -2.08 11.49
N GLN A 176 4.29 -2.47 12.73
CA GLN A 176 4.27 -1.59 13.88
C GLN A 176 5.28 -0.44 13.73
N ALA A 177 6.52 -0.73 13.33
CA ALA A 177 7.56 0.29 13.16
C ALA A 177 7.20 1.36 12.14
N ILE A 178 6.52 1.00 11.04
CA ILE A 178 6.03 1.97 10.06
C ILE A 178 4.69 2.61 10.44
N GLY A 179 4.05 2.18 11.54
CA GLY A 179 2.84 2.76 12.12
C GLY A 179 1.52 2.14 11.67
N CYS A 180 1.53 1.05 10.89
CA CYS A 180 0.29 0.40 10.43
C CYS A 180 -0.50 -0.23 11.58
N ALA A 181 0.17 -0.84 12.55
CA ALA A 181 -0.47 -1.53 13.66
C ALA A 181 -1.34 -0.60 14.53
N ARG A 182 -1.10 0.71 14.52
CA ARG A 182 -1.96 1.71 15.19
C ARG A 182 -3.37 1.79 14.62
N ALA A 183 -3.55 1.42 13.33
CA ALA A 183 -4.84 1.44 12.65
C ALA A 183 -5.39 0.02 12.37
N GLY A 184 -4.55 -0.99 12.56
CA GLY A 184 -4.83 -2.39 12.34
C GLY A 184 -4.12 -2.97 11.13
N VAL A 185 -3.71 -4.23 11.26
CA VAL A 185 -3.00 -5.02 10.25
C VAL A 185 -3.80 -6.30 10.00
N ILE A 186 -4.19 -6.52 8.74
CA ILE A 186 -4.97 -7.69 8.33
C ILE A 186 -4.02 -8.74 7.74
N GLU A 187 -4.14 -9.98 8.17
CA GLU A 187 -3.41 -11.09 7.55
C GLU A 187 -4.09 -11.53 6.25
N THR A 188 -3.32 -11.74 5.21
CA THR A 188 -3.79 -12.19 3.89
C THR A 188 -2.74 -13.11 3.25
N SER A 189 -2.87 -13.39 1.95
CA SER A 189 -1.87 -14.08 1.14
C SER A 189 -1.36 -13.18 0.01
N PHE A 190 -0.19 -13.52 -0.56
CA PHE A 190 0.31 -12.83 -1.76
C PHE A 190 -0.69 -12.90 -2.91
N GLN A 191 -1.33 -14.06 -3.13
CA GLN A 191 -2.34 -14.21 -4.17
C GLN A 191 -3.54 -13.28 -3.94
N GLU A 192 -4.13 -13.31 -2.75
CA GLU A 192 -5.33 -12.53 -2.45
C GLU A 192 -5.06 -11.02 -2.54
N GLU A 193 -3.93 -10.56 -1.98
CA GLU A 193 -3.54 -9.14 -2.07
C GLU A 193 -3.39 -8.71 -3.53
N VAL A 194 -2.63 -9.45 -4.35
CA VAL A 194 -2.35 -9.08 -5.74
C VAL A 194 -3.61 -9.08 -6.59
N GLU A 195 -4.42 -10.14 -6.51
CA GLU A 195 -5.62 -10.26 -7.35
C GLU A 195 -6.67 -9.22 -6.98
N THR A 196 -6.87 -8.97 -5.68
CA THR A 196 -7.87 -7.98 -5.22
C THR A 196 -7.41 -6.55 -5.42
N ASP A 197 -6.12 -6.25 -5.24
CA ASP A 197 -5.54 -4.92 -5.47
C ASP A 197 -5.61 -4.54 -6.95
N LEU A 198 -5.14 -5.42 -7.84
CA LEU A 198 -5.22 -5.22 -9.29
C LEU A 198 -6.67 -5.06 -9.77
N PHE A 199 -7.58 -5.90 -9.28
CA PHE A 199 -8.99 -5.75 -9.61
C PHE A 199 -9.53 -4.41 -9.12
N GLY A 200 -9.27 -4.06 -7.86
CA GLY A 200 -9.76 -2.82 -7.24
C GLY A 200 -9.30 -1.58 -7.98
N GLU A 201 -8.00 -1.49 -8.30
CA GLU A 201 -7.44 -0.32 -8.99
C GLU A 201 -7.89 -0.23 -10.45
N GLN A 202 -7.98 -1.34 -11.17
CA GLN A 202 -8.34 -1.34 -12.59
C GLN A 202 -9.84 -1.22 -12.82
N ALA A 203 -10.65 -1.97 -12.08
CA ALA A 203 -12.09 -2.00 -12.28
C ALA A 203 -12.84 -0.87 -11.58
N VAL A 204 -12.36 -0.39 -10.42
CA VAL A 204 -13.10 0.56 -9.58
C VAL A 204 -12.35 1.87 -9.40
N LEU A 205 -11.17 1.83 -8.73
CA LEU A 205 -10.54 3.02 -8.15
C LEU A 205 -9.88 3.94 -9.19
N CYS A 206 -9.24 3.39 -10.19
CA CYS A 206 -8.57 4.18 -11.24
C CYS A 206 -9.30 4.04 -12.58
N GLY A 207 -9.52 2.83 -13.07
CA GLY A 207 -10.16 2.58 -14.36
C GLY A 207 -11.63 2.97 -14.36
N GLY A 208 -12.44 2.30 -13.55
CA GLY A 208 -13.90 2.46 -13.54
C GLY A 208 -14.36 3.89 -13.23
N VAL A 209 -13.84 4.49 -12.15
CA VAL A 209 -14.25 5.84 -11.76
C VAL A 209 -13.88 6.90 -12.81
N THR A 210 -12.71 6.77 -13.46
CA THR A 210 -12.29 7.74 -14.47
C THR A 210 -13.13 7.66 -15.74
N GLU A 211 -13.49 6.46 -16.21
CA GLU A 211 -14.38 6.28 -17.36
C GLU A 211 -15.83 6.72 -17.04
N MET A 212 -16.31 6.47 -15.82
CA MET A 212 -17.63 6.96 -15.41
C MET A 212 -17.70 8.50 -15.38
N VAL A 213 -16.67 9.16 -14.84
CA VAL A 213 -16.56 10.64 -14.84
C VAL A 213 -16.54 11.19 -16.26
N LYS A 214 -15.74 10.57 -17.14
CA LYS A 214 -15.62 10.97 -18.54
C LYS A 214 -16.96 10.82 -19.28
N ALA A 215 -17.63 9.68 -19.14
CA ALA A 215 -18.92 9.43 -19.76
C ALA A 215 -20.00 10.43 -19.29
N GLY A 216 -20.03 10.72 -17.97
CA GLY A 216 -20.94 11.73 -17.42
C GLY A 216 -20.65 13.13 -17.95
N PHE A 217 -19.40 13.53 -17.99
CA PHE A 217 -18.97 14.81 -18.55
C PHE A 217 -19.36 14.96 -20.03
N GLU A 218 -19.03 13.96 -20.87
CA GLU A 218 -19.37 13.97 -22.30
C GLU A 218 -20.88 14.03 -22.52
N THR A 219 -21.65 13.27 -21.74
CA THR A 219 -23.13 13.29 -21.82
C THR A 219 -23.72 14.68 -21.57
N LEU A 220 -23.21 15.40 -20.57
CA LEU A 220 -23.69 16.77 -20.27
C LEU A 220 -23.29 17.77 -21.35
N VAL A 221 -22.07 17.69 -21.86
CA VAL A 221 -21.59 18.56 -22.94
C VAL A 221 -22.37 18.33 -24.24
N ASP A 222 -22.61 17.08 -24.61
CA ASP A 222 -23.37 16.70 -25.79
C ASP A 222 -24.84 17.14 -25.67
N ALA A 223 -25.38 17.21 -24.45
CA ALA A 223 -26.71 17.77 -24.17
C ALA A 223 -26.76 19.32 -24.24
N GLY A 224 -25.58 19.96 -24.45
CA GLY A 224 -25.49 21.43 -24.63
C GLY A 224 -25.21 22.21 -23.36
N TYR A 225 -24.85 21.55 -22.26
CA TYR A 225 -24.42 22.23 -21.04
C TYR A 225 -22.98 22.73 -21.15
N ALA A 226 -22.64 23.77 -20.39
CA ALA A 226 -21.32 24.35 -20.38
C ALA A 226 -20.29 23.33 -19.81
N PRO A 227 -19.12 23.15 -20.45
CA PRO A 227 -18.09 22.21 -19.98
C PRO A 227 -17.64 22.45 -18.53
N GLU A 228 -17.64 23.72 -18.09
CA GLU A 228 -17.28 24.09 -16.72
C GLU A 228 -18.28 23.49 -15.72
N MET A 229 -19.56 23.51 -16.03
CA MET A 229 -20.60 22.90 -15.19
C MET A 229 -20.46 21.39 -15.18
N ALA A 230 -20.27 20.76 -16.33
CA ALA A 230 -20.04 19.33 -16.43
C ALA A 230 -18.80 18.89 -15.61
N TYR A 231 -17.73 19.69 -15.60
CA TYR A 231 -16.53 19.44 -14.79
C TYR A 231 -16.82 19.47 -13.29
N PHE A 232 -17.53 20.50 -12.81
CA PHE A 232 -17.86 20.60 -11.39
C PHE A 232 -18.74 19.46 -10.93
N GLU A 233 -19.80 19.15 -11.66
CA GLU A 233 -20.76 18.11 -11.30
C GLU A 233 -20.19 16.69 -11.36
N CYS A 234 -19.41 16.37 -12.43
CA CYS A 234 -18.92 14.99 -12.63
C CYS A 234 -17.57 14.69 -11.98
N LEU A 235 -16.73 15.70 -11.74
CA LEU A 235 -15.37 15.47 -11.21
C LEU A 235 -15.13 16.19 -9.90
N ASN A 236 -15.35 17.50 -9.83
CA ASN A 236 -14.98 18.28 -8.64
C ASN A 236 -15.74 17.81 -7.39
N GLU A 237 -17.04 17.55 -7.51
CA GLU A 237 -17.87 17.11 -6.38
C GLU A 237 -17.68 15.65 -6.01
N LEU A 238 -17.16 14.81 -6.92
CA LEU A 238 -16.90 13.39 -6.65
C LEU A 238 -16.05 13.20 -5.38
N LYS A 239 -15.03 14.05 -5.18
CA LYS A 239 -14.19 13.98 -3.98
C LYS A 239 -15.01 14.13 -2.70
N LEU A 240 -15.98 15.05 -2.69
CA LEU A 240 -16.79 15.30 -1.49
C LEU A 240 -17.70 14.11 -1.18
N ILE A 241 -18.23 13.45 -2.19
CA ILE A 241 -19.01 12.22 -2.03
C ILE A 241 -18.14 11.08 -1.55
N VAL A 242 -16.93 10.93 -2.09
CA VAL A 242 -15.97 9.92 -1.64
C VAL A 242 -15.54 10.16 -0.18
N ASP A 243 -15.36 11.42 0.24
CA ASP A 243 -15.09 11.74 1.64
C ASP A 243 -16.22 11.26 2.56
N LEU A 244 -17.50 11.49 2.19
CA LEU A 244 -18.67 10.99 2.95
C LEU A 244 -18.71 9.46 3.03
N MET A 245 -18.38 8.77 1.92
CA MET A 245 -18.27 7.30 1.90
C MET A 245 -17.13 6.81 2.82
N TYR A 246 -16.00 7.51 2.81
CA TYR A 246 -14.86 7.17 3.65
C TYR A 246 -15.16 7.33 5.14
N GLU A 247 -15.86 8.40 5.52
CA GLU A 247 -16.18 8.72 6.92
C GLU A 247 -17.31 7.88 7.50
N GLY A 248 -18.35 7.59 6.70
CA GLY A 248 -19.58 6.97 7.18
C GLY A 248 -20.07 5.74 6.41
N GLY A 249 -19.25 5.23 5.50
CA GLY A 249 -19.67 4.17 4.57
C GLY A 249 -20.78 4.65 3.60
N ASN A 250 -21.27 3.74 2.76
CA ASN A 250 -22.34 4.07 1.81
C ASN A 250 -23.61 4.61 2.49
N MET A 251 -23.97 4.06 3.65
CA MET A 251 -25.14 4.53 4.40
C MET A 251 -24.93 5.93 4.98
N GLY A 252 -23.73 6.23 5.48
CA GLY A 252 -23.38 7.57 5.95
C GLY A 252 -23.45 8.61 4.84
N MET A 253 -22.98 8.26 3.65
CA MET A 253 -23.09 9.11 2.46
C MET A 253 -24.56 9.36 2.10
N TRP A 254 -25.39 8.31 1.98
CA TRP A 254 -26.82 8.47 1.66
C TRP A 254 -27.57 9.34 2.67
N ASN A 255 -27.29 9.19 3.97
CA ASN A 255 -27.87 10.02 5.01
C ASN A 255 -27.40 11.49 4.99
N SER A 256 -26.34 11.80 4.25
CA SER A 256 -25.71 13.14 4.20
C SER A 256 -26.06 13.94 2.94
N VAL A 257 -26.68 13.31 1.93
CA VAL A 257 -27.11 13.98 0.69
C VAL A 257 -28.60 14.34 0.74
N SER A 258 -29.10 15.08 -0.26
CA SER A 258 -30.51 15.43 -0.35
C SER A 258 -31.39 14.22 -0.68
N ASP A 259 -32.64 14.21 -0.25
CA ASP A 259 -33.64 13.18 -0.58
C ASP A 259 -33.74 12.92 -2.09
N THR A 260 -33.54 13.96 -2.90
CA THR A 260 -33.56 13.85 -4.37
C THR A 260 -32.36 13.11 -4.89
N ALA A 261 -31.16 13.36 -4.33
CA ALA A 261 -29.94 12.68 -4.70
C ALA A 261 -29.96 11.22 -4.23
N GLU A 262 -30.44 10.97 -3.00
CA GLU A 262 -30.62 9.61 -2.47
C GLU A 262 -31.58 8.81 -3.35
N TYR A 263 -32.79 9.30 -3.59
CA TYR A 263 -33.80 8.61 -4.42
C TYR A 263 -33.29 8.34 -5.84
N GLY A 264 -32.72 9.35 -6.50
CA GLY A 264 -32.19 9.23 -7.85
C GLY A 264 -31.02 8.27 -7.92
N GLY A 265 -30.08 8.36 -6.98
CA GLY A 265 -28.89 7.50 -6.90
C GLY A 265 -29.26 6.03 -6.69
N LEU A 266 -30.13 5.75 -5.73
CA LEU A 266 -30.56 4.38 -5.43
C LEU A 266 -31.40 3.75 -6.57
N THR A 267 -32.18 4.54 -7.30
CA THR A 267 -33.06 4.00 -8.37
C THR A 267 -32.42 3.99 -9.75
N ARG A 268 -31.38 4.80 -10.01
CA ARG A 268 -30.73 4.93 -11.32
C ARG A 268 -29.30 4.37 -11.33
N GLY A 269 -28.64 4.29 -10.19
CA GLY A 269 -27.29 3.80 -10.11
C GLY A 269 -27.14 2.37 -10.67
N GLU A 270 -28.13 1.51 -10.42
CA GLU A 270 -28.14 0.13 -10.95
C GLU A 270 -28.34 0.05 -12.48
N GLU A 271 -28.94 1.09 -13.09
CA GLU A 271 -29.08 1.19 -14.55
C GLU A 271 -27.78 1.66 -15.23
N VAL A 272 -26.90 2.35 -14.49
CA VAL A 272 -25.60 2.85 -15.00
C VAL A 272 -24.55 1.75 -15.00
N ILE A 273 -24.57 0.89 -13.97
CA ILE A 273 -23.63 -0.24 -13.84
C ILE A 273 -24.39 -1.54 -14.12
N ASP A 274 -24.15 -2.11 -15.30
CA ASP A 274 -24.67 -3.41 -15.67
C ASP A 274 -23.86 -4.50 -14.94
N ARG A 275 -24.53 -5.30 -14.10
CA ARG A 275 -23.92 -6.39 -13.34
C ARG A 275 -23.93 -7.73 -14.10
N GLU A 276 -24.53 -7.76 -15.30
CA GLU A 276 -24.59 -8.97 -16.15
C GLU A 276 -23.44 -9.03 -17.18
N GLY A 277 -22.56 -8.01 -17.22
CA GLY A 277 -21.42 -7.86 -18.15
C GLY A 277 -20.11 -8.38 -17.62
#